data_884f14c1bbe62b9c7cdeece727580e6f
#
_entry.id   884f14c1bbe62b9c7cdeece727580e6f
#
_cell.length_a   1.000
_cell.length_b   1.000
_cell.length_c   1.000
_cell.angle_alpha   90.00
_cell.angle_beta   90.00
_cell.angle_gamma   90.00
#
_symmetry.space_group_name_H-M   'P 1'
#
loop_
_entity.id
_entity.type
_entity.pdbx_description
1 polymer ?
#
loop_
_entity_poly.entity_id
_entity_poly.type
_entity_poly.pdbx_seq_one_letter_code
_entity_poly.pdbx_strand_id
1 'polypeptide(L)'
;MKEVLVFIFDGFADWEPAYICAELNAPDTGYTVKTIGFDKKAKVSMGGFHVIPDYSINDYPSDFSLLILTGGTAWIEQKNNGILPVVDYAVNKHIPVGAICNAVNFMAENGYLDTIKHSGNTLEFMKTQAPHYKGDNNFLEAQAVSDSNIITANGSATLEFAKKK
;
A
#
# COMPACT_ATOMS: atom_id res chain seq x y z
N MET A 1 5.62 -15.63 -14.49
CA MET A 1 6.11 -14.66 -13.50
C MET A 1 4.97 -14.30 -12.57
N LYS A 2 5.26 -14.05 -11.29
CA LYS A 2 4.27 -13.66 -10.29
C LYS A 2 4.00 -12.16 -10.38
N GLU A 3 2.77 -11.74 -10.47
CA GLU A 3 2.44 -10.31 -10.55
C GLU A 3 2.39 -9.66 -9.16
N VAL A 4 2.89 -8.44 -9.09
CA VAL A 4 2.78 -7.54 -7.93
C VAL A 4 1.91 -6.37 -8.35
N LEU A 5 0.84 -6.12 -7.62
CA LEU A 5 -0.07 -5.02 -7.91
C LEU A 5 0.27 -3.78 -7.08
N VAL A 6 0.43 -2.65 -7.74
CA VAL A 6 0.67 -1.35 -7.11
C VAL A 6 -0.54 -0.46 -7.34
N PHE A 7 -1.24 -0.12 -6.26
CA PHE A 7 -2.40 0.75 -6.33
C PHE A 7 -1.97 2.21 -6.51
N ILE A 8 -2.45 2.80 -7.59
CA ILE A 8 -2.19 4.20 -7.97
C ILE A 8 -3.49 4.97 -8.19
N PHE A 9 -3.44 6.26 -7.93
CA PHE A 9 -4.57 7.19 -8.02
C PHE A 9 -4.03 8.60 -8.27
N ASP A 10 -4.87 9.57 -8.58
CA ASP A 10 -4.40 10.94 -8.75
C ASP A 10 -3.82 11.48 -7.45
N GLY A 11 -2.59 12.01 -7.52
CA GLY A 11 -1.84 12.49 -6.37
C GLY A 11 -1.12 11.40 -5.57
N PHE A 12 -0.91 10.19 -6.13
CA PHE A 12 -0.09 9.20 -5.44
C PHE A 12 1.37 9.66 -5.31
N ALA A 13 2.02 9.30 -4.22
CA ALA A 13 3.42 9.59 -3.95
C ALA A 13 4.31 8.64 -4.75
N ASP A 14 4.81 9.10 -5.89
CA ASP A 14 5.57 8.27 -6.84
C ASP A 14 6.92 7.77 -6.32
N TRP A 15 7.54 8.47 -5.38
CA TRP A 15 8.80 8.01 -4.76
C TRP A 15 8.63 6.80 -3.85
N GLU A 16 7.44 6.59 -3.29
CA GLU A 16 7.22 5.56 -2.29
C GLU A 16 7.30 4.14 -2.86
N PRO A 17 6.64 3.80 -3.98
CA PRO A 17 6.73 2.47 -4.55
C PRO A 17 7.94 2.29 -5.47
N ALA A 18 8.60 3.38 -5.87
CA ALA A 18 9.61 3.33 -6.94
C ALA A 18 10.75 2.35 -6.65
N TYR A 19 11.29 2.37 -5.44
CA TYR A 19 12.41 1.50 -5.09
C TYR A 19 12.03 0.03 -5.04
N ILE A 20 10.96 -0.32 -4.31
CA ILE A 20 10.48 -1.73 -4.23
C ILE A 20 10.04 -2.25 -5.60
N CYS A 21 9.43 -1.41 -6.43
CA CYS A 21 9.06 -1.78 -7.79
C CYS A 21 10.27 -2.09 -8.65
N ALA A 22 11.31 -1.26 -8.58
CA ALA A 22 12.55 -1.50 -9.32
C ALA A 22 13.23 -2.80 -8.89
N GLU A 23 13.28 -3.06 -7.59
CA GLU A 23 13.86 -4.30 -7.02
C GLU A 23 13.07 -5.55 -7.45
N LEU A 24 11.74 -5.50 -7.34
CA LEU A 24 10.89 -6.64 -7.69
C LEU A 24 10.85 -6.91 -9.20
N ASN A 25 10.89 -5.86 -10.02
CA ASN A 25 10.83 -5.99 -11.48
C ASN A 25 12.22 -6.22 -12.11
N ALA A 26 13.28 -6.36 -11.31
CA ALA A 26 14.62 -6.65 -11.81
C ALA A 26 14.67 -8.04 -12.49
N PRO A 27 15.58 -8.25 -13.46
CA PRO A 27 15.74 -9.54 -14.09
C PRO A 27 15.96 -10.66 -13.06
N ASP A 28 15.44 -11.86 -13.36
CA ASP A 28 15.61 -13.08 -12.57
C ASP A 28 14.95 -13.09 -11.18
N THR A 29 14.17 -12.08 -10.81
CA THR A 29 13.41 -12.08 -9.55
C THR A 29 12.20 -13.03 -9.59
N GLY A 30 11.69 -13.31 -10.77
CA GLY A 30 10.43 -14.06 -10.96
C GLY A 30 9.18 -13.22 -10.75
N TYR A 31 9.31 -11.91 -10.53
CA TYR A 31 8.17 -10.99 -10.38
C TYR A 31 8.03 -10.05 -11.57
N THR A 32 6.80 -9.57 -11.76
CA THR A 32 6.45 -8.49 -12.69
C THR A 32 5.57 -7.49 -11.96
N VAL A 33 5.97 -6.23 -11.96
CA VAL A 33 5.18 -5.15 -11.35
C VAL A 33 4.12 -4.68 -12.33
N LYS A 34 2.89 -4.58 -11.84
CA LYS A 34 1.72 -4.07 -12.56
C LYS A 34 1.00 -3.03 -11.71
N THR A 35 0.39 -2.07 -12.34
CA THR A 35 -0.37 -1.02 -11.66
C THR A 35 -1.86 -1.32 -11.70
N ILE A 36 -2.57 -0.98 -10.62
CA ILE A 36 -4.01 -1.09 -10.49
C ILE A 36 -4.59 0.26 -10.05
N GLY A 37 -5.67 0.69 -10.69
CA GLY A 37 -6.41 1.91 -10.35
C GLY A 37 -7.89 1.65 -10.22
N PHE A 38 -8.68 2.66 -9.85
CA PHE A 38 -10.15 2.53 -9.88
C PHE A 38 -10.69 2.30 -11.29
N ASP A 39 -10.02 2.90 -12.26
CA ASP A 39 -10.25 2.73 -13.69
C ASP A 39 -8.92 2.71 -14.44
N LYS A 40 -8.95 2.56 -15.74
CA LYS A 40 -7.75 2.57 -16.62
C LYS A 40 -7.43 3.94 -17.21
N LYS A 41 -7.98 5.02 -16.69
CA LYS A 41 -7.59 6.39 -17.09
C LYS A 41 -6.25 6.74 -16.47
N ALA A 42 -5.46 7.55 -17.17
CA ALA A 42 -4.19 8.03 -16.66
C ALA A 42 -4.35 8.70 -15.28
N LYS A 43 -3.44 8.35 -14.36
CA LYS A 43 -3.30 8.96 -13.04
C LYS A 43 -2.08 9.85 -13.03
N VAL A 44 -2.17 10.98 -12.37
CA VAL A 44 -1.05 11.93 -12.26
C VAL A 44 -0.50 11.83 -10.85
N SER A 45 0.79 11.49 -10.72
CA SER A 45 1.47 11.40 -9.44
C SER A 45 1.78 12.78 -8.83
N MET A 46 2.22 12.81 -7.57
CA MET A 46 2.73 14.04 -6.96
C MET A 46 3.91 14.63 -7.71
N GLY A 47 4.77 13.81 -8.30
CA GLY A 47 5.90 14.25 -9.13
C GLY A 47 5.52 14.63 -10.57
N GLY A 48 4.23 14.57 -10.92
CA GLY A 48 3.73 14.93 -12.25
C GLY A 48 3.84 13.82 -13.29
N PHE A 49 4.15 12.60 -12.92
CA PHE A 49 4.16 11.47 -13.85
C PHE A 49 2.74 11.04 -14.22
N HIS A 50 2.50 10.84 -15.51
CA HIS A 50 1.25 10.32 -16.03
C HIS A 50 1.38 8.81 -16.21
N VAL A 51 0.63 8.04 -15.42
CA VAL A 51 0.67 6.57 -15.44
C VAL A 51 -0.71 6.03 -15.78
N ILE A 52 -0.79 5.20 -16.81
CA ILE A 52 -2.02 4.46 -17.16
C ILE A 52 -1.98 3.14 -16.41
N PRO A 53 -2.96 2.85 -15.53
CA PRO A 53 -3.00 1.58 -14.83
C PRO A 53 -3.12 0.38 -15.78
N ASP A 54 -2.37 -0.68 -15.52
CA ASP A 54 -2.50 -1.96 -16.24
C ASP A 54 -3.88 -2.58 -16.00
N TYR A 55 -4.38 -2.49 -14.77
CA TYR A 55 -5.64 -3.06 -14.32
C TYR A 55 -6.54 -2.04 -13.66
N SER A 56 -7.85 -2.35 -13.60
CA SER A 56 -8.80 -1.67 -12.72
C SER A 56 -9.20 -2.58 -11.55
N ILE A 57 -9.83 -2.01 -10.53
CA ILE A 57 -10.37 -2.79 -9.40
C ILE A 57 -11.46 -3.79 -9.82
N ASN A 58 -12.00 -3.67 -11.04
CA ASN A 58 -13.01 -4.58 -11.58
C ASN A 58 -12.42 -5.62 -12.55
N ASP A 59 -11.13 -5.52 -12.85
CA ASP A 59 -10.46 -6.34 -13.88
C ASP A 59 -8.97 -6.50 -13.52
N TYR A 60 -8.67 -7.34 -12.55
CA TYR A 60 -7.31 -7.67 -12.13
C TYR A 60 -7.15 -9.19 -11.94
N PRO A 61 -5.94 -9.75 -12.10
CA PRO A 61 -5.72 -11.19 -11.91
C PRO A 61 -5.91 -11.57 -10.44
N SER A 62 -6.57 -12.70 -10.21
CA SER A 62 -6.85 -13.19 -8.85
C SER A 62 -5.64 -13.85 -8.16
N ASP A 63 -4.57 -14.14 -8.90
CA ASP A 63 -3.38 -14.85 -8.44
C ASP A 63 -2.14 -13.95 -8.25
N PHE A 64 -2.35 -12.65 -8.03
CA PHE A 64 -1.25 -11.75 -7.70
C PHE A 64 -0.57 -12.12 -6.38
N SER A 65 0.70 -11.74 -6.23
CA SER A 65 1.55 -12.22 -5.13
C SER A 65 1.85 -11.17 -4.06
N LEU A 66 1.52 -9.91 -4.31
CA LEU A 66 1.70 -8.80 -3.37
C LEU A 66 0.81 -7.64 -3.84
N LEU A 67 0.17 -6.97 -2.89
CA LEU A 67 -0.53 -5.71 -3.12
C LEU A 67 0.24 -4.58 -2.41
N ILE A 68 0.58 -3.52 -3.12
CA ILE A 68 1.23 -2.33 -2.57
C ILE A 68 0.25 -1.15 -2.64
N LEU A 69 -0.01 -0.55 -1.49
CA LEU A 69 -0.81 0.67 -1.35
C LEU A 69 0.13 1.86 -1.19
N THR A 70 0.20 2.71 -2.19
CA THR A 70 1.02 3.92 -2.17
C THR A 70 0.38 5.00 -1.31
N GLY A 71 1.18 5.89 -0.74
CA GLY A 71 0.69 7.05 -0.01
C GLY A 71 0.16 8.15 -0.93
N GLY A 72 -0.34 9.20 -0.32
CA GLY A 72 -0.92 10.36 -0.99
C GLY A 72 -2.03 10.99 -0.16
N THR A 73 -2.44 12.20 -0.53
CA THR A 73 -3.46 12.96 0.21
C THR A 73 -4.89 12.42 0.00
N ALA A 74 -5.14 11.69 -1.09
CA ALA A 74 -6.45 11.10 -1.37
C ALA A 74 -6.95 10.16 -0.26
N TRP A 75 -6.06 9.57 0.53
CA TRP A 75 -6.42 8.76 1.70
C TRP A 75 -7.06 9.60 2.81
N ILE A 76 -6.53 10.80 3.05
CA ILE A 76 -7.07 11.74 4.05
C ILE A 76 -8.47 12.17 3.65
N GLU A 77 -8.69 12.40 2.37
CA GLU A 77 -9.98 12.80 1.79
C GLU A 77 -10.94 11.61 1.61
N GLN A 78 -10.56 10.41 2.03
CA GLN A 78 -11.31 9.16 1.90
C GLN A 78 -11.68 8.77 0.46
N LYS A 79 -11.01 9.35 -0.54
CA LYS A 79 -11.26 9.09 -1.96
C LYS A 79 -10.83 7.68 -2.40
N ASN A 80 -9.99 7.02 -1.59
CA ASN A 80 -9.43 5.70 -1.89
C ASN A 80 -10.17 4.54 -1.19
N ASN A 81 -11.24 4.81 -0.46
CA ASN A 81 -11.97 3.77 0.27
C ASN A 81 -12.51 2.65 -0.63
N GLY A 82 -12.74 2.93 -1.91
CA GLY A 82 -13.17 1.94 -2.90
C GLY A 82 -12.19 0.81 -3.17
N ILE A 83 -10.93 0.89 -2.69
CA ILE A 83 -9.94 -0.21 -2.80
C ILE A 83 -10.18 -1.32 -1.77
N LEU A 84 -11.02 -1.10 -0.76
CA LEU A 84 -11.26 -2.04 0.33
C LEU A 84 -11.54 -3.48 -0.14
N PRO A 85 -12.39 -3.73 -1.16
CA PRO A 85 -12.64 -5.10 -1.61
C PRO A 85 -11.39 -5.83 -2.11
N VAL A 86 -10.44 -5.11 -2.73
CA VAL A 86 -9.17 -5.68 -3.21
C VAL A 86 -8.26 -6.01 -2.04
N VAL A 87 -8.22 -5.14 -1.02
CA VAL A 87 -7.45 -5.37 0.21
C VAL A 87 -8.04 -6.56 0.98
N ASP A 88 -9.36 -6.60 1.17
CA ASP A 88 -10.04 -7.74 1.81
C ASP A 88 -9.75 -9.06 1.08
N TYR A 89 -9.79 -9.05 -0.24
CA TYR A 89 -9.43 -10.21 -1.04
C TYR A 89 -8.01 -10.68 -0.75
N ALA A 90 -7.04 -9.76 -0.77
CA ALA A 90 -5.64 -10.08 -0.52
C ALA A 90 -5.45 -10.66 0.90
N VAL A 91 -5.99 -9.99 1.91
CA VAL A 91 -5.88 -10.44 3.32
C VAL A 91 -6.51 -11.82 3.52
N ASN A 92 -7.72 -12.04 3.00
CA ASN A 92 -8.43 -13.32 3.11
C ASN A 92 -7.71 -14.47 2.38
N LYS A 93 -6.97 -14.17 1.33
CA LYS A 93 -6.15 -15.13 0.57
C LYS A 93 -4.73 -15.27 1.10
N HIS A 94 -4.39 -14.61 2.21
CA HIS A 94 -3.04 -14.54 2.76
C HIS A 94 -1.99 -14.02 1.78
N ILE A 95 -2.41 -13.19 0.82
CA ILE A 95 -1.52 -12.46 -0.07
C ILE A 95 -0.96 -11.26 0.72
N PRO A 96 0.37 -11.07 0.74
CA PRO A 96 0.95 -9.93 1.44
C PRO A 96 0.42 -8.58 0.95
N VAL A 97 0.20 -7.66 1.90
CA VAL A 97 -0.20 -6.27 1.63
C VAL A 97 0.84 -5.34 2.23
N GLY A 98 1.43 -4.51 1.41
CA GLY A 98 2.31 -3.42 1.84
C GLY A 98 1.57 -2.09 1.79
N ALA A 99 1.60 -1.34 2.87
CA ALA A 99 1.06 0.01 2.96
C ALA A 99 2.12 0.98 3.45
N ILE A 100 2.23 2.13 2.80
CA ILE A 100 3.22 3.14 3.15
C ILE A 100 2.55 4.51 3.31
N CYS A 101 3.04 5.32 4.27
CA CYS A 101 2.58 6.68 4.51
C CYS A 101 1.07 6.72 4.87
N ASN A 102 0.29 7.57 4.22
CA ASN A 102 -1.13 7.71 4.50
C ASN A 102 -1.98 6.46 4.19
N ALA A 103 -1.49 5.53 3.38
CA ALA A 103 -2.15 4.25 3.16
C ALA A 103 -2.22 3.41 4.44
N VAL A 104 -1.28 3.59 5.37
CA VAL A 104 -1.30 2.91 6.67
C VAL A 104 -2.51 3.34 7.51
N ASN A 105 -2.92 4.61 7.41
CA ASN A 105 -4.12 5.11 8.12
C ASN A 105 -5.40 4.40 7.64
N PHE A 106 -5.49 4.10 6.35
CA PHE A 106 -6.60 3.30 5.80
C PHE A 106 -6.58 1.87 6.35
N MET A 107 -5.42 1.24 6.46
CA MET A 107 -5.29 -0.09 7.06
C MET A 107 -5.71 -0.07 8.54
N ALA A 108 -5.31 0.97 9.27
CA ALA A 108 -5.68 1.18 10.66
C ALA A 108 -7.18 1.37 10.84
N GLU A 109 -7.82 2.23 10.04
CA GLU A 109 -9.25 2.51 10.10
C GLU A 109 -10.11 1.27 9.86
N ASN A 110 -9.65 0.37 8.99
CA ASN A 110 -10.36 -0.86 8.64
C ASN A 110 -10.01 -2.06 9.54
N GLY A 111 -9.29 -1.84 10.65
CA GLY A 111 -9.04 -2.86 11.67
C GLY A 111 -7.91 -3.84 11.37
N TYR A 112 -7.22 -3.71 10.23
CA TYR A 112 -6.15 -4.65 9.84
C TYR A 112 -4.92 -4.58 10.76
N LEU A 113 -4.76 -3.50 11.51
CA LEU A 113 -3.59 -3.26 12.37
C LEU A 113 -3.89 -3.43 13.86
N ASP A 114 -5.12 -3.76 14.25
CA ASP A 114 -5.54 -3.78 15.66
C ASP A 114 -4.78 -4.79 16.50
N THR A 115 -4.38 -5.92 15.93
CA THR A 115 -3.77 -7.05 16.67
C THR A 115 -2.34 -7.39 16.24
N ILE A 116 -1.76 -6.66 15.29
CA ILE A 116 -0.43 -6.92 14.75
C ILE A 116 0.53 -5.76 14.99
N LYS A 117 1.82 -6.05 15.03
CA LYS A 117 2.86 -5.00 15.06
C LYS A 117 2.89 -4.24 13.74
N HIS A 118 2.98 -2.93 13.83
CA HIS A 118 2.96 -2.06 12.66
C HIS A 118 3.66 -0.73 12.96
N SER A 119 3.94 0.02 11.90
CA SER A 119 4.44 1.39 11.95
C SER A 119 3.58 2.29 11.05
N GLY A 120 3.96 3.52 10.90
CA GLY A 120 3.30 4.51 10.05
C GLY A 120 4.01 5.84 10.17
N ASN A 121 3.38 6.93 9.74
CA ASN A 121 3.98 8.26 9.87
C ASN A 121 4.15 8.66 11.34
N THR A 122 3.06 8.82 12.07
CA THR A 122 3.07 8.96 13.53
C THR A 122 1.81 8.30 14.11
N LEU A 123 1.90 7.82 15.36
CA LEU A 123 0.74 7.27 16.05
C LEU A 123 -0.36 8.32 16.26
N GLU A 124 0.00 9.55 16.63
CA GLU A 124 -0.95 10.64 16.83
C GLU A 124 -1.73 10.96 15.55
N PHE A 125 -1.04 11.11 14.43
CA PHE A 125 -1.67 11.36 13.15
C PHE A 125 -2.57 10.18 12.71
N MET A 126 -2.10 8.95 12.90
CA MET A 126 -2.90 7.75 12.62
C MET A 126 -4.20 7.73 13.42
N LYS A 127 -4.14 7.99 14.73
CA LYS A 127 -5.34 8.05 15.59
C LYS A 127 -6.31 9.15 15.16
N THR A 128 -5.79 10.28 14.68
CA THR A 128 -6.62 11.37 14.14
C THR A 128 -7.32 10.97 12.83
N GLN A 129 -6.61 10.27 11.93
CA GLN A 129 -7.13 9.89 10.62
C GLN A 129 -7.97 8.60 10.63
N ALA A 130 -7.78 7.77 11.65
CA ALA A 130 -8.42 6.46 11.79
C ALA A 130 -9.15 6.35 13.13
N PRO A 131 -10.35 6.95 13.27
CA PRO A 131 -11.10 6.99 14.54
C PRO A 131 -11.52 5.60 15.05
N HIS A 132 -11.61 4.59 14.19
CA HIS A 132 -11.94 3.21 14.58
C HIS A 132 -10.73 2.34 14.90
N TYR A 133 -9.51 2.88 14.76
CA TYR A 133 -8.27 2.17 15.05
C TYR A 133 -8.12 1.84 16.53
N LYS A 134 -7.75 0.59 16.84
CA LYS A 134 -7.59 0.03 18.19
C LYS A 134 -6.23 -0.63 18.43
N GLY A 135 -5.28 -0.41 17.53
CA GLY A 135 -3.97 -1.07 17.54
C GLY A 135 -2.83 -0.26 18.15
N ASP A 136 -3.10 0.80 18.89
CA ASP A 136 -2.08 1.72 19.41
C ASP A 136 -1.03 1.03 20.29
N ASN A 137 -1.39 -0.02 21.04
CA ASN A 137 -0.44 -0.83 21.81
C ASN A 137 0.53 -1.66 20.96
N ASN A 138 0.24 -1.85 19.68
CA ASN A 138 1.06 -2.60 18.73
C ASN A 138 1.85 -1.69 17.78
N PHE A 139 1.68 -0.38 17.90
CA PHE A 139 2.44 0.59 17.11
C PHE A 139 3.91 0.61 17.53
N LEU A 140 4.81 0.56 16.57
CA LEU A 140 6.25 0.66 16.78
C LEU A 140 6.78 1.90 16.07
N GLU A 141 7.56 2.70 16.77
CA GLU A 141 8.31 3.81 16.18
C GLU A 141 9.51 3.26 15.40
N ALA A 142 9.22 2.68 14.23
CA ALA A 142 10.18 2.08 13.32
C ALA A 142 9.94 2.56 11.91
N GLN A 143 10.96 2.53 11.07
CA GLN A 143 10.84 2.94 9.67
C GLN A 143 9.88 2.04 8.90
N ALA A 144 9.98 0.73 9.11
CA ALA A 144 9.08 -0.26 8.53
C ALA A 144 8.93 -1.47 9.45
N VAL A 145 7.75 -2.07 9.47
CA VAL A 145 7.41 -3.27 10.24
C VAL A 145 6.70 -4.26 9.33
N SER A 146 7.01 -5.55 9.48
CA SER A 146 6.30 -6.66 8.82
C SER A 146 5.77 -7.61 9.88
N ASP A 147 4.48 -7.86 9.88
CA ASP A 147 3.81 -8.82 10.75
C ASP A 147 2.55 -9.37 10.03
N SER A 148 2.31 -10.68 10.15
CA SER A 148 1.09 -11.36 9.67
C SER A 148 0.71 -11.04 8.21
N ASN A 149 1.69 -11.07 7.31
CA ASN A 149 1.55 -10.72 5.89
C ASN A 149 1.17 -9.25 5.61
N ILE A 150 1.32 -8.37 6.59
CA ILE A 150 1.14 -6.93 6.40
C ILE A 150 2.46 -6.21 6.65
N ILE A 151 2.84 -5.36 5.71
CA ILE A 151 4.04 -4.52 5.77
C ILE A 151 3.58 -3.08 5.87
N THR A 152 4.07 -2.36 6.86
CA THR A 152 3.77 -0.95 7.06
C THR A 152 5.04 -0.12 7.16
N ALA A 153 5.01 1.11 6.68
CA ALA A 153 6.15 2.02 6.72
C ALA A 153 5.71 3.48 6.74
N ASN A 154 6.56 4.38 7.25
CA ASN A 154 6.36 5.81 7.09
C ASN A 154 6.76 6.28 5.68
N GLY A 155 6.33 7.48 5.27
CA GLY A 155 6.48 7.98 3.90
C GLY A 155 7.90 8.30 3.47
N SER A 156 8.87 8.31 4.40
CA SER A 156 10.30 8.50 4.10
C SER A 156 11.10 7.19 4.04
N ALA A 157 10.46 6.07 4.38
CA ALA A 157 11.13 4.77 4.61
C ALA A 157 11.04 3.83 3.39
N THR A 158 11.26 4.33 2.19
CA THR A 158 11.13 3.54 0.94
C THR A 158 12.11 2.37 0.87
N LEU A 159 13.33 2.54 1.37
CA LEU A 159 14.35 1.47 1.40
C LEU A 159 14.00 0.41 2.44
N GLU A 160 13.61 0.83 3.63
CA GLU A 160 13.21 -0.07 4.72
C GLU A 160 11.94 -0.84 4.35
N PHE A 161 10.99 -0.19 3.69
CA PHE A 161 9.79 -0.81 3.13
C PHE A 161 10.15 -1.94 2.17
N ALA A 162 11.02 -1.67 1.21
CA ALA A 162 11.47 -2.66 0.23
C ALA A 162 12.16 -3.87 0.88
N LYS A 163 12.91 -3.68 1.97
CA LYS A 163 13.59 -4.76 2.69
C LYS A 163 12.65 -5.71 3.43
N LYS A 164 11.39 -5.33 3.63
CA LYS A 164 10.39 -6.14 4.37
C LYS A 164 9.58 -7.08 3.47
N LYS A 165 9.79 -7.04 2.16
CA LYS A 165 9.12 -7.89 1.16
C LYS A 165 9.40 -9.40 1.35
#